data_12f8066eef7565c4a5d6576b0e80607b
#
_entry.id   12f8066eef7565c4a5d6576b0e80607b
#
_cell.length_a   1.000
_cell.length_b   1.000
_cell.length_c   1.000
_cell.angle_alpha   90.00
_cell.angle_beta   90.00
_cell.angle_gamma   90.00
#
_symmetry.space_group_name_H-M   'P 1'
#
loop_
_entity.id
_entity.type
_entity.pdbx_description
1 polymer ?
#
loop_
_entity_poly.entity_id
_entity_poly.type
_entity_poly.pdbx_seq_one_letter_code
_entity_poly.pdbx_strand_id
1 'polypeptide(L)'
;MADTAEDAEHRHSDPCARGAQQFSVSGELETAPKRTAILETAILLSLAAAVLALFLFVWMAETFSNPRTQAFDRSVRISIHQHASARITQAIVAFSRLGEPGVAIGATLSITIFLLARWYRAALWITVSLTGAALLNASLKLAFHRPRPPAFFGPQPDTFSFPSGHALVCACFYGVLAGLIADRIRSLYWRVLIWVLSLIVIAGVGLSRIYLGVHYPSDVIAGYLAAAVWVSILIALDQLWMKRRT
;
A
#
# COMPACT_ATOMS: atom_id res chain seq x y z
N MET A 1 -20.76 -25.89 87.72
CA MET A 1 -19.35 -25.58 87.96
C MET A 1 -18.72 -25.68 86.58
N ALA A 2 -18.50 -24.56 86.02
CA ALA A 2 -17.32 -23.93 85.42
C ALA A 2 -16.75 -24.79 84.23
N ASP A 3 -16.41 -24.32 83.13
CA ASP A 3 -15.89 -23.01 82.72
C ASP A 3 -15.96 -22.79 81.24
N THR A 4 -16.16 -21.60 80.81
CA THR A 4 -16.17 -21.11 79.48
C THR A 4 -14.80 -20.94 78.89
N ALA A 5 -14.56 -21.28 77.67
CA ALA A 5 -13.42 -20.72 76.90
C ALA A 5 -13.90 -20.35 75.47
N GLU A 6 -13.88 -19.08 75.28
CA GLU A 6 -14.12 -18.34 74.06
C GLU A 6 -12.87 -18.44 73.18
N ASP A 7 -12.94 -19.04 72.00
CA ASP A 7 -11.88 -18.98 70.98
C ASP A 7 -12.25 -17.99 69.90
N ALA A 8 -11.61 -16.81 69.99
CA ALA A 8 -11.65 -15.75 68.99
C ALA A 8 -10.75 -16.14 67.80
N GLU A 9 -11.34 -16.48 66.68
CA GLU A 9 -10.66 -16.75 65.41
C GLU A 9 -10.18 -15.44 64.77
N HIS A 10 -8.92 -15.12 64.98
CA HIS A 10 -8.23 -14.02 64.31
C HIS A 10 -7.99 -14.36 62.86
N ARG A 11 -8.86 -13.88 61.93
CA ARG A 11 -8.56 -13.84 60.52
C ARG A 11 -7.45 -12.84 60.24
N HIS A 12 -6.24 -13.32 60.07
CA HIS A 12 -5.17 -12.56 59.45
C HIS A 12 -5.50 -12.35 57.96
N SER A 13 -6.01 -11.17 57.63
CA SER A 13 -6.11 -10.70 56.24
C SER A 13 -4.73 -10.28 55.77
N ASP A 14 -4.19 -11.05 54.85
CA ASP A 14 -2.87 -10.85 54.23
C ASP A 14 -2.80 -9.54 53.46
N PRO A 15 -1.96 -8.55 53.84
CA PRO A 15 -1.85 -7.25 53.19
C PRO A 15 -1.24 -7.34 51.78
N CYS A 16 -0.58 -8.48 51.44
CA CYS A 16 0.15 -8.66 50.21
C CYS A 16 -0.78 -8.89 48.98
N ALA A 17 -1.99 -9.43 49.21
CA ALA A 17 -2.93 -9.72 48.13
C ALA A 17 -3.64 -8.47 47.54
N ARG A 18 -3.74 -7.37 48.31
CA ARG A 18 -4.35 -6.10 47.86
C ARG A 18 -3.42 -5.24 47.00
N GLY A 19 -2.10 -5.37 47.17
CA GLY A 19 -1.11 -4.64 46.38
C GLY A 19 -0.96 -5.17 44.96
N ALA A 20 -1.11 -6.49 44.76
CA ALA A 20 -0.94 -7.12 43.45
C ALA A 20 -2.11 -6.85 42.49
N GLN A 21 -3.34 -6.68 42.99
CA GLN A 21 -4.51 -6.35 42.12
C GLN A 21 -4.58 -4.87 41.72
N GLN A 22 -4.05 -3.95 42.54
CA GLN A 22 -3.99 -2.52 42.19
C GLN A 22 -2.91 -2.19 41.18
N PHE A 23 -1.81 -2.97 41.10
CA PHE A 23 -0.74 -2.75 40.10
C PHE A 23 -1.11 -3.23 38.70
N SER A 24 -2.01 -4.22 38.57
CA SER A 24 -2.48 -4.73 37.27
C SER A 24 -3.47 -3.78 36.59
N VAL A 25 -4.38 -3.18 37.35
CA VAL A 25 -5.45 -2.31 36.83
C VAL A 25 -4.93 -0.93 36.37
N SER A 26 -3.92 -0.38 37.03
CA SER A 26 -3.34 0.92 36.66
C SER A 26 -2.48 0.85 35.37
N GLY A 27 -1.86 -0.29 35.07
CA GLY A 27 -1.08 -0.49 33.84
C GLY A 27 -1.94 -0.63 32.58
N GLU A 28 -3.13 -1.23 32.67
CA GLU A 28 -4.05 -1.38 31.55
C GLU A 28 -4.80 -0.09 31.22
N LEU A 29 -5.13 0.72 32.22
CA LEU A 29 -5.83 2.00 32.04
C LEU A 29 -4.95 3.09 31.39
N GLU A 30 -3.63 3.02 31.53
CA GLU A 30 -2.71 4.04 30.97
C GLU A 30 -2.31 3.76 29.51
N THR A 31 -2.45 2.54 29.02
CA THR A 31 -2.07 2.15 27.64
C THR A 31 -3.21 2.31 26.63
N ALA A 32 -4.46 2.22 27.06
CA ALA A 32 -5.64 2.34 26.21
C ALA A 32 -5.77 3.70 25.50
N PRO A 33 -5.63 4.86 26.19
CA PRO A 33 -5.74 6.17 25.54
C PRO A 33 -4.61 6.46 24.55
N LYS A 34 -3.39 5.94 24.76
CA LYS A 34 -2.28 6.09 23.81
C LYS A 34 -2.50 5.31 22.52
N ARG A 35 -3.09 4.14 22.60
CA ARG A 35 -3.36 3.29 21.43
C ARG A 35 -4.46 3.86 20.56
N THR A 36 -5.53 4.38 21.12
CA THR A 36 -6.61 5.04 20.38
C THR A 36 -6.10 6.31 19.69
N ALA A 37 -5.31 7.14 20.34
CA ALA A 37 -4.72 8.34 19.76
C ALA A 37 -3.81 8.01 18.54
N ILE A 38 -2.98 6.96 18.63
CA ILE A 38 -2.14 6.51 17.51
C ILE A 38 -3.00 6.07 16.32
N LEU A 39 -4.09 5.31 16.55
CA LEU A 39 -4.99 4.88 15.51
C LEU A 39 -5.71 6.06 14.84
N GLU A 40 -6.18 7.01 15.62
CA GLU A 40 -6.82 8.24 15.10
C GLU A 40 -5.86 9.07 14.26
N THR A 41 -4.63 9.25 14.72
CA THR A 41 -3.59 9.95 13.95
C THR A 41 -3.29 9.22 12.63
N ALA A 42 -3.18 7.89 12.64
CA ALA A 42 -2.95 7.10 11.44
C ALA A 42 -4.11 7.21 10.44
N ILE A 43 -5.36 7.24 10.91
CA ILE A 43 -6.54 7.46 10.06
C ILE A 43 -6.49 8.86 9.43
N LEU A 44 -6.25 9.90 10.22
CA LEU A 44 -6.18 11.28 9.73
C LEU A 44 -5.06 11.45 8.70
N LEU A 45 -3.88 10.90 8.94
CA LEU A 45 -2.75 10.96 8.00
C LEU A 45 -3.06 10.22 6.70
N SER A 46 -3.69 9.04 6.77
CA SER A 46 -4.05 8.29 5.56
C SER A 46 -5.14 9.00 4.74
N LEU A 47 -6.12 9.61 5.39
CA LEU A 47 -7.14 10.42 4.71
C LEU A 47 -6.55 11.71 4.10
N ALA A 48 -5.67 12.39 4.81
CA ALA A 48 -4.97 13.56 4.28
C ALA A 48 -4.11 13.19 3.05
N ALA A 49 -3.41 12.06 3.10
CA ALA A 49 -2.65 11.54 1.97
C ALA A 49 -3.58 11.18 0.79
N ALA A 50 -4.74 10.58 1.04
CA ALA A 50 -5.73 10.30 0.00
C ALA A 50 -6.25 11.57 -0.67
N VAL A 51 -6.58 12.60 0.12
CA VAL A 51 -7.08 13.90 -0.40
C VAL A 51 -5.99 14.59 -1.23
N LEU A 52 -4.75 14.63 -0.74
CA LEU A 52 -3.63 15.21 -1.49
C LEU A 52 -3.38 14.46 -2.79
N ALA A 53 -3.33 13.13 -2.75
CA ALA A 53 -3.13 12.32 -3.94
C ALA A 53 -4.28 12.47 -4.95
N LEU A 54 -5.52 12.56 -4.47
CA LEU A 54 -6.71 12.81 -5.30
C LEU A 54 -6.62 14.19 -5.96
N PHE A 55 -6.28 15.23 -5.21
CA PHE A 55 -6.10 16.56 -5.76
C PHE A 55 -5.04 16.59 -6.87
N LEU A 56 -3.88 15.98 -6.63
CA LEU A 56 -2.82 15.87 -7.61
C LEU A 56 -3.22 15.01 -8.82
N PHE A 57 -4.00 13.95 -8.60
CA PHE A 57 -4.53 13.12 -9.68
C PHE A 57 -5.48 13.92 -10.57
N VAL A 58 -6.45 14.64 -9.98
CA VAL A 58 -7.39 15.48 -10.72
C VAL A 58 -6.65 16.58 -11.50
N TRP A 59 -5.71 17.25 -10.85
CA TRP A 59 -4.86 18.24 -11.51
C TRP A 59 -4.11 17.64 -12.73
N MET A 60 -3.54 16.45 -12.58
CA MET A 60 -2.88 15.75 -13.69
C MET A 60 -3.88 15.37 -14.79
N ALA A 61 -5.08 14.92 -14.42
CA ALA A 61 -6.14 14.55 -15.34
C ALA A 61 -6.70 15.75 -16.14
N GLU A 62 -6.74 16.92 -15.56
CA GLU A 62 -7.14 18.16 -16.26
C GLU A 62 -6.03 18.71 -17.15
N THR A 63 -4.77 18.44 -16.80
CA THR A 63 -3.62 19.06 -17.48
C THR A 63 -2.95 18.18 -18.52
N PHE A 64 -3.27 16.88 -18.63
CA PHE A 64 -2.58 15.98 -19.58
C PHE A 64 -2.75 16.41 -21.04
N SER A 65 -3.82 17.11 -21.38
CA SER A 65 -4.06 17.69 -22.74
C SER A 65 -3.41 19.06 -22.94
N ASN A 66 -2.86 19.66 -21.88
CA ASN A 66 -2.20 20.95 -21.95
C ASN A 66 -0.90 20.86 -22.76
N PRO A 67 -0.60 21.85 -23.65
CA PRO A 67 0.63 21.86 -24.43
C PRO A 67 1.93 21.73 -23.61
N ARG A 68 1.98 22.28 -22.41
CA ARG A 68 3.15 22.17 -21.52
C ARG A 68 3.37 20.73 -21.04
N THR A 69 2.31 20.05 -20.61
CA THR A 69 2.37 18.66 -20.19
C THR A 69 2.74 17.75 -21.36
N GLN A 70 2.18 18.00 -22.53
CA GLN A 70 2.52 17.24 -23.75
C GLN A 70 3.98 17.48 -24.17
N ALA A 71 4.51 18.68 -24.03
CA ALA A 71 5.92 18.99 -24.29
C ALA A 71 6.84 18.26 -23.30
N PHE A 72 6.51 18.25 -22.01
CA PHE A 72 7.21 17.47 -20.99
C PHE A 72 7.17 15.97 -21.32
N ASP A 73 6.00 15.40 -21.58
CA ASP A 73 5.82 14.00 -21.94
C ASP A 73 6.67 13.61 -23.15
N ARG A 74 6.69 14.44 -24.17
CA ARG A 74 7.48 14.24 -25.39
C ARG A 74 8.98 14.32 -25.11
N SER A 75 9.44 15.35 -24.40
CA SER A 75 10.85 15.55 -24.12
C SER A 75 11.44 14.41 -23.30
N VAL A 76 10.75 13.96 -22.25
CA VAL A 76 11.19 12.84 -21.42
C VAL A 76 11.25 11.54 -22.21
N ARG A 77 10.21 11.25 -23.02
CA ARG A 77 10.19 10.04 -23.87
C ARG A 77 11.35 10.02 -24.86
N ILE A 78 11.59 11.12 -25.56
CA ILE A 78 12.70 11.24 -26.55
C ILE A 78 14.03 11.09 -25.83
N SER A 79 14.26 11.78 -24.72
CA SER A 79 15.50 11.70 -23.94
C SER A 79 15.81 10.29 -23.49
N ILE A 80 14.82 9.55 -23.00
CA ILE A 80 14.99 8.16 -22.59
C ILE A 80 15.30 7.27 -23.80
N HIS A 81 14.59 7.47 -24.93
CA HIS A 81 14.78 6.67 -26.13
C HIS A 81 16.14 6.88 -26.80
N GLN A 82 16.71 8.08 -26.74
CA GLN A 82 18.05 8.37 -27.27
C GLN A 82 19.17 7.55 -26.60
N HIS A 83 18.95 7.11 -25.35
CA HIS A 83 19.89 6.26 -24.61
C HIS A 83 19.57 4.76 -24.74
N ALA A 84 18.68 4.37 -25.65
CA ALA A 84 18.29 2.98 -25.83
C ALA A 84 19.43 2.16 -26.48
N SER A 85 19.63 0.96 -25.93
CA SER A 85 20.54 -0.04 -26.51
C SER A 85 19.93 -1.44 -26.35
N ALA A 86 20.39 -2.41 -27.14
CA ALA A 86 19.86 -3.76 -27.09
C ALA A 86 19.94 -4.37 -25.67
N ARG A 87 21.04 -4.15 -24.96
CA ARG A 87 21.24 -4.66 -23.60
C ARG A 87 20.28 -4.01 -22.60
N ILE A 88 20.14 -2.69 -22.65
CA ILE A 88 19.22 -1.94 -21.79
C ILE A 88 17.78 -2.36 -22.10
N THR A 89 17.41 -2.46 -23.36
CA THR A 89 16.06 -2.89 -23.78
C THR A 89 15.72 -4.27 -23.23
N GLN A 90 16.63 -5.25 -23.35
CA GLN A 90 16.42 -6.59 -22.79
C GLN A 90 16.23 -6.57 -21.26
N ALA A 91 17.05 -5.81 -20.54
CA ALA A 91 16.94 -5.65 -19.10
C ALA A 91 15.60 -5.00 -18.70
N ILE A 92 15.20 -3.94 -19.40
CA ILE A 92 13.94 -3.24 -19.14
C ILE A 92 12.73 -4.12 -19.48
N VAL A 93 12.76 -4.89 -20.55
CA VAL A 93 11.70 -5.85 -20.89
C VAL A 93 11.59 -6.93 -19.82
N ALA A 94 12.72 -7.48 -19.36
CA ALA A 94 12.73 -8.45 -18.27
C ALA A 94 12.16 -7.84 -16.97
N PHE A 95 12.58 -6.61 -16.63
CA PHE A 95 12.09 -5.91 -15.45
C PHE A 95 10.58 -5.57 -15.54
N SER A 96 10.10 -5.19 -16.74
CA SER A 96 8.68 -4.93 -17.00
C SER A 96 7.79 -6.15 -16.74
N ARG A 97 8.36 -7.38 -16.79
CA ARG A 97 7.64 -8.61 -16.43
C ARG A 97 7.28 -8.70 -14.94
N LEU A 98 7.94 -7.92 -14.08
CA LEU A 98 7.51 -7.74 -12.69
C LEU A 98 6.18 -6.96 -12.59
N GLY A 99 5.75 -6.33 -13.67
CA GLY A 99 4.44 -5.70 -13.81
C GLY A 99 3.32 -6.73 -13.83
N GLU A 100 2.66 -6.88 -15.00
CA GLU A 100 1.44 -7.70 -15.09
C GLU A 100 1.66 -9.18 -14.73
N PRO A 101 2.59 -9.93 -15.37
CA PRO A 101 2.80 -11.34 -15.00
C PRO A 101 3.41 -11.50 -13.60
N GLY A 102 4.33 -10.61 -13.21
CA GLY A 102 4.94 -10.67 -11.88
C GLY A 102 3.94 -10.40 -10.75
N VAL A 103 3.03 -9.45 -10.94
CA VAL A 103 1.94 -9.20 -9.99
C VAL A 103 0.99 -10.41 -9.93
N ALA A 104 0.61 -11.00 -11.06
CA ALA A 104 -0.28 -12.16 -11.07
C ALA A 104 0.33 -13.35 -10.30
N ILE A 105 1.58 -13.68 -10.59
CA ILE A 105 2.31 -14.75 -9.89
C ILE A 105 2.49 -14.40 -8.41
N GLY A 106 2.98 -13.21 -8.11
CA GLY A 106 3.23 -12.74 -6.74
C GLY A 106 1.96 -12.68 -5.90
N ALA A 107 0.83 -12.25 -6.48
CA ALA A 107 -0.47 -12.23 -5.81
C ALA A 107 -0.95 -13.66 -5.49
N THR A 108 -0.90 -14.55 -6.47
CA THR A 108 -1.29 -15.95 -6.26
C THR A 108 -0.46 -16.59 -5.16
N LEU A 109 0.88 -16.43 -5.21
CA LEU A 109 1.77 -16.98 -4.19
C LEU A 109 1.53 -16.37 -2.81
N SER A 110 1.44 -15.03 -2.71
CA SER A 110 1.24 -14.36 -1.43
C SER A 110 -0.11 -14.69 -0.80
N ILE A 111 -1.20 -14.72 -1.59
CA ILE A 111 -2.52 -15.11 -1.11
C ILE A 111 -2.49 -16.57 -0.62
N THR A 112 -1.92 -17.48 -1.40
CA THR A 112 -1.81 -18.90 -1.02
C THR A 112 -1.01 -19.07 0.29
N ILE A 113 0.16 -18.42 0.39
CA ILE A 113 0.99 -18.46 1.61
C ILE A 113 0.22 -17.90 2.81
N PHE A 114 -0.47 -16.77 2.65
CA PHE A 114 -1.24 -16.16 3.74
C PHE A 114 -2.42 -17.02 4.18
N LEU A 115 -3.10 -17.69 3.25
CA LEU A 115 -4.18 -18.62 3.58
C LEU A 115 -3.65 -19.85 4.33
N LEU A 116 -2.55 -20.47 3.87
CA LEU A 116 -1.91 -21.61 4.54
C LEU A 116 -1.38 -21.20 5.94
N ALA A 117 -0.83 -20.01 6.08
CA ALA A 117 -0.39 -19.46 7.36
C ALA A 117 -1.55 -18.97 8.25
N ARG A 118 -2.81 -19.11 7.80
CA ARG A 118 -4.03 -18.58 8.46
C ARG A 118 -4.03 -17.06 8.69
N TRP A 119 -3.33 -16.32 7.84
CA TRP A 119 -3.31 -14.85 7.84
C TRP A 119 -4.42 -14.30 6.94
N TYR A 120 -5.66 -14.70 7.20
CA TYR A 120 -6.83 -14.41 6.37
C TYR A 120 -7.01 -12.92 6.08
N ARG A 121 -6.70 -12.06 7.07
CA ARG A 121 -6.75 -10.60 6.89
C ARG A 121 -5.76 -10.12 5.83
N ALA A 122 -4.53 -10.63 5.82
CA ALA A 122 -3.53 -10.25 4.82
C ALA A 122 -3.94 -10.72 3.42
N ALA A 123 -4.43 -11.95 3.28
CA ALA A 123 -4.98 -12.46 2.02
C ALA A 123 -6.15 -11.59 1.53
N LEU A 124 -7.08 -11.21 2.42
CA LEU A 124 -8.19 -10.32 2.09
C LEU A 124 -7.71 -8.96 1.58
N TRP A 125 -6.75 -8.32 2.26
CA TRP A 125 -6.25 -6.99 1.86
C TRP A 125 -5.52 -7.01 0.52
N ILE A 126 -4.74 -8.04 0.20
CA ILE A 126 -4.15 -8.21 -1.14
C ILE A 126 -5.24 -8.36 -2.19
N THR A 127 -6.23 -9.21 -1.95
CA THR A 127 -7.34 -9.43 -2.89
C THR A 127 -8.14 -8.16 -3.14
N VAL A 128 -8.56 -7.47 -2.08
CA VAL A 128 -9.33 -6.21 -2.17
C VAL A 128 -8.49 -5.13 -2.87
N SER A 129 -7.20 -5.02 -2.53
CA SER A 129 -6.29 -4.05 -3.17
C SER A 129 -6.21 -4.26 -4.67
N LEU A 130 -5.98 -5.48 -5.12
CA LEU A 130 -5.84 -5.79 -6.54
C LEU A 130 -7.15 -5.70 -7.31
N THR A 131 -8.24 -6.22 -6.76
CA THR A 131 -9.56 -6.13 -7.40
C THR A 131 -9.98 -4.67 -7.56
N GLY A 132 -9.84 -3.86 -6.50
CA GLY A 132 -10.15 -2.44 -6.58
C GLY A 132 -9.23 -1.67 -7.53
N ALA A 133 -7.93 -2.00 -7.55
CA ALA A 133 -6.98 -1.41 -8.51
C ALA A 133 -7.36 -1.73 -9.97
N ALA A 134 -7.77 -2.97 -10.26
CA ALA A 134 -8.21 -3.37 -11.59
C ALA A 134 -9.49 -2.64 -12.02
N LEU A 135 -10.49 -2.59 -11.13
CA LEU A 135 -11.74 -1.86 -11.38
C LEU A 135 -11.50 -0.36 -11.58
N LEU A 136 -10.71 0.24 -10.70
CA LEU A 136 -10.34 1.66 -10.79
C LEU A 136 -9.62 1.96 -12.11
N ASN A 137 -8.64 1.14 -12.49
CA ASN A 137 -7.92 1.30 -13.76
C ASN A 137 -8.86 1.21 -14.97
N ALA A 138 -9.77 0.24 -14.99
CA ALA A 138 -10.74 0.08 -16.07
C ALA A 138 -11.69 1.29 -16.16
N SER A 139 -12.24 1.73 -15.02
CA SER A 139 -13.14 2.88 -14.95
C SER A 139 -12.47 4.18 -15.40
N LEU A 140 -11.24 4.43 -14.92
CA LEU A 140 -10.50 5.63 -15.30
C LEU A 140 -10.12 5.64 -16.78
N LYS A 141 -9.72 4.52 -17.35
CA LYS A 141 -9.45 4.42 -18.80
C LYS A 141 -10.68 4.73 -19.64
N LEU A 142 -11.84 4.22 -19.22
CA LEU A 142 -13.12 4.50 -19.88
C LEU A 142 -13.59 5.94 -19.67
N ALA A 143 -13.14 6.63 -18.63
CA ALA A 143 -13.49 8.04 -18.40
C ALA A 143 -12.65 9.01 -19.23
N PHE A 144 -11.34 8.75 -19.34
CA PHE A 144 -10.40 9.73 -19.93
C PHE A 144 -10.09 9.50 -21.41
N HIS A 145 -10.25 8.30 -21.95
CA HIS A 145 -10.09 7.95 -23.38
C HIS A 145 -8.79 8.49 -24.03
N ARG A 146 -7.72 8.68 -23.27
CA ARG A 146 -6.46 9.22 -23.81
C ARG A 146 -5.82 8.23 -24.78
N PRO A 147 -5.50 8.64 -26.03
CA PRO A 147 -4.79 7.77 -26.97
C PRO A 147 -3.36 7.47 -26.48
N ARG A 148 -2.85 6.28 -26.81
CA ARG A 148 -1.47 5.94 -26.48
C ARG A 148 -0.47 6.62 -27.40
N PRO A 149 0.73 6.90 -26.88
CA PRO A 149 1.85 7.26 -27.75
C PRO A 149 2.26 6.06 -28.62
N PRO A 150 2.85 6.29 -29.80
CA PRO A 150 3.46 5.21 -30.58
C PRO A 150 4.50 4.46 -29.75
N ALA A 151 4.41 3.12 -29.68
CA ALA A 151 5.38 2.32 -28.95
C ALA A 151 6.76 2.38 -29.60
N PHE A 152 7.82 2.45 -28.79
CA PHE A 152 9.19 2.35 -29.29
C PHE A 152 9.62 0.89 -29.48
N PHE A 153 9.14 0.02 -28.59
CA PHE A 153 9.50 -1.39 -28.56
C PHE A 153 8.27 -2.25 -28.25
N GLY A 154 8.11 -3.32 -29.01
CA GLY A 154 7.04 -4.29 -28.83
C GLY A 154 5.68 -3.85 -29.41
N PRO A 155 4.64 -4.65 -29.19
CA PRO A 155 3.31 -4.38 -29.72
C PRO A 155 2.63 -3.21 -29.01
N GLN A 156 1.83 -2.47 -29.78
CA GLN A 156 0.96 -1.42 -29.24
C GLN A 156 -0.24 -2.06 -28.53
N PRO A 157 -0.47 -1.76 -27.24
CA PRO A 157 -1.69 -2.26 -26.58
C PRO A 157 -2.96 -1.55 -27.10
N ASP A 158 -4.06 -2.29 -27.29
CA ASP A 158 -5.35 -1.80 -27.83
C ASP A 158 -6.22 -1.09 -26.77
N THR A 159 -5.64 -0.59 -25.68
CA THR A 159 -6.36 0.10 -24.60
C THR A 159 -5.91 1.53 -24.46
N PHE A 160 -6.73 2.38 -23.80
CA PHE A 160 -6.39 3.76 -23.50
C PHE A 160 -5.12 3.91 -22.65
N SER A 161 -4.47 5.07 -22.78
CA SER A 161 -3.17 5.34 -22.15
C SER A 161 -3.29 5.75 -20.69
N PHE A 162 -4.25 6.59 -20.34
CA PHE A 162 -4.36 7.23 -19.04
C PHE A 162 -5.40 6.56 -18.12
N PRO A 163 -5.06 6.31 -16.88
CA PRO A 163 -3.72 6.25 -16.30
C PRO A 163 -2.97 4.96 -16.66
N SER A 164 -1.67 4.87 -16.32
CA SER A 164 -0.90 3.65 -16.52
C SER A 164 -1.33 2.54 -15.56
N GLY A 165 -1.93 1.47 -16.09
CA GLY A 165 -2.38 0.33 -15.31
C GLY A 165 -1.25 -0.44 -14.64
N HIS A 166 -0.08 -0.58 -15.30
CA HIS A 166 1.09 -1.20 -14.70
C HIS A 166 1.58 -0.41 -13.47
N ALA A 167 1.65 0.93 -13.56
CA ALA A 167 2.04 1.78 -12.44
C ALA A 167 1.06 1.65 -11.27
N LEU A 168 -0.25 1.72 -11.55
CA LEU A 168 -1.31 1.63 -10.55
C LEU A 168 -1.32 0.26 -9.85
N VAL A 169 -1.40 -0.82 -10.61
CA VAL A 169 -1.52 -2.18 -10.07
C VAL A 169 -0.26 -2.62 -9.33
N CYS A 170 0.94 -2.28 -9.85
CA CYS A 170 2.19 -2.57 -9.16
C CYS A 170 2.32 -1.82 -7.85
N ALA A 171 1.96 -0.53 -7.82
CA ALA A 171 2.01 0.25 -6.58
C ALA A 171 1.05 -0.30 -5.53
N CYS A 172 -0.17 -0.70 -5.94
CA CYS A 172 -1.13 -1.34 -5.04
C CYS A 172 -0.62 -2.69 -4.52
N PHE A 173 -0.08 -3.55 -5.39
CA PHE A 173 0.38 -4.88 -4.99
C PHE A 173 1.63 -4.82 -4.11
N TYR A 174 2.73 -4.27 -4.65
CA TYR A 174 4.01 -4.26 -3.94
C TYR A 174 3.99 -3.38 -2.71
N GLY A 175 3.24 -2.26 -2.74
CA GLY A 175 3.07 -1.38 -1.59
C GLY A 175 2.31 -2.05 -0.44
N VAL A 176 1.16 -2.67 -0.72
CA VAL A 176 0.37 -3.37 0.29
C VAL A 176 1.13 -4.61 0.81
N LEU A 177 1.76 -5.39 -0.08
CA LEU A 177 2.56 -6.55 0.33
C LEU A 177 3.72 -6.13 1.23
N ALA A 178 4.46 -5.07 0.87
CA ALA A 178 5.54 -4.53 1.69
C ALA A 178 5.05 -4.10 3.08
N GLY A 179 3.92 -3.39 3.17
CA GLY A 179 3.31 -3.01 4.43
C GLY A 179 2.94 -4.21 5.30
N LEU A 180 2.24 -5.20 4.74
CA LEU A 180 1.83 -6.41 5.46
C LEU A 180 3.03 -7.23 6.00
N ILE A 181 4.12 -7.30 5.23
CA ILE A 181 5.35 -7.99 5.66
C ILE A 181 6.10 -7.14 6.70
N ALA A 182 6.26 -5.83 6.46
CA ALA A 182 6.99 -4.92 7.35
C ALA A 182 6.36 -4.85 8.74
N ASP A 183 5.03 -4.93 8.86
CA ASP A 183 4.31 -4.95 10.14
C ASP A 183 4.65 -6.16 11.02
N ARG A 184 5.17 -7.24 10.43
CA ARG A 184 5.58 -8.47 11.15
C ARG A 184 7.05 -8.46 11.56
N ILE A 185 7.83 -7.52 11.06
CA ILE A 185 9.27 -7.46 11.27
C ILE A 185 9.59 -6.43 12.35
N ARG A 186 10.32 -6.85 13.40
CA ARG A 186 10.75 -5.96 14.49
C ARG A 186 11.97 -5.10 14.11
N SER A 187 12.85 -5.63 13.29
CA SER A 187 14.08 -4.94 12.89
C SER A 187 13.80 -3.80 11.91
N LEU A 188 14.21 -2.58 12.26
CA LEU A 188 14.07 -1.40 11.42
C LEU A 188 14.82 -1.56 10.09
N TYR A 189 16.01 -2.17 10.12
CA TYR A 189 16.82 -2.42 8.92
C TYR A 189 16.05 -3.24 7.88
N TRP A 190 15.47 -4.38 8.26
CA TRP A 190 14.69 -5.22 7.35
C TRP A 190 13.40 -4.55 6.86
N ARG A 191 12.75 -3.77 7.72
CA ARG A 191 11.57 -2.97 7.31
C ARG A 191 11.93 -1.96 6.23
N VAL A 192 13.00 -1.19 6.44
CA VAL A 192 13.49 -0.22 5.47
C VAL A 192 13.89 -0.91 4.17
N LEU A 193 14.61 -2.02 4.24
CA LEU A 193 15.03 -2.78 3.06
C LEU A 193 13.82 -3.24 2.22
N ILE A 194 12.77 -3.77 2.85
CA ILE A 194 11.55 -4.20 2.15
C ILE A 194 10.88 -3.03 1.44
N TRP A 195 10.76 -1.87 2.09
CA TRP A 195 10.18 -0.68 1.48
C TRP A 195 11.03 -0.16 0.33
N VAL A 196 12.36 -0.12 0.47
CA VAL A 196 13.28 0.31 -0.59
C VAL A 196 13.17 -0.62 -1.80
N LEU A 197 13.19 -1.94 -1.59
CA LEU A 197 13.02 -2.91 -2.68
C LEU A 197 11.68 -2.77 -3.38
N SER A 198 10.60 -2.60 -2.61
CA SER A 198 9.27 -2.37 -3.17
C SER A 198 9.22 -1.10 -4.02
N LEU A 199 9.78 0.01 -3.53
CA LEU A 199 9.84 1.27 -4.27
C LEU A 199 10.67 1.17 -5.54
N ILE A 200 11.81 0.45 -5.51
CA ILE A 200 12.63 0.19 -6.71
C ILE A 200 11.82 -0.57 -7.75
N VAL A 201 11.08 -1.61 -7.36
CA VAL A 201 10.25 -2.38 -8.28
C VAL A 201 9.12 -1.52 -8.86
N ILE A 202 8.40 -0.79 -8.02
CA ILE A 202 7.29 0.10 -8.44
C ILE A 202 7.80 1.14 -9.43
N ALA A 203 8.85 1.89 -9.06
CA ALA A 203 9.44 2.92 -9.91
C ALA A 203 9.99 2.35 -11.22
N GLY A 204 10.70 1.23 -11.13
CA GLY A 204 11.30 0.58 -12.29
C GLY A 204 10.27 0.04 -13.27
N VAL A 205 9.16 -0.55 -12.79
CA VAL A 205 8.06 -0.98 -13.67
C VAL A 205 7.42 0.24 -14.35
N GLY A 206 7.15 1.33 -13.64
CA GLY A 206 6.62 2.54 -14.28
C GLY A 206 7.58 3.16 -15.30
N LEU A 207 8.86 3.25 -14.97
CA LEU A 207 9.89 3.72 -15.90
C LEU A 207 10.00 2.82 -17.15
N SER A 208 9.85 1.51 -16.99
CA SER A 208 9.84 0.58 -18.13
C SER A 208 8.73 0.89 -19.13
N ARG A 209 7.57 1.38 -18.69
CA ARG A 209 6.45 1.73 -19.59
C ARG A 209 6.76 2.98 -20.41
N ILE A 210 7.50 3.93 -19.84
CA ILE A 210 7.98 5.13 -20.57
C ILE A 210 9.05 4.73 -21.56
N TYR A 211 10.02 3.90 -21.13
CA TYR A 211 11.10 3.41 -21.99
C TYR A 211 10.59 2.62 -23.21
N LEU A 212 9.64 1.72 -22.98
CA LEU A 212 9.01 0.95 -24.08
C LEU A 212 8.13 1.82 -24.99
N GLY A 213 7.83 3.04 -24.57
CA GLY A 213 7.08 4.03 -25.36
C GLY A 213 5.57 3.85 -25.29
N VAL A 214 5.03 2.91 -24.51
CA VAL A 214 3.60 2.59 -24.47
C VAL A 214 2.76 3.49 -23.55
N HIS A 215 3.41 4.32 -22.74
CA HIS A 215 2.78 5.31 -21.88
C HIS A 215 3.55 6.63 -21.86
N TYR A 216 2.84 7.71 -21.58
CA TYR A 216 3.43 9.00 -21.25
C TYR A 216 3.92 9.03 -19.79
N PRO A 217 4.95 9.82 -19.46
CA PRO A 217 5.33 10.08 -18.06
C PRO A 217 4.17 10.49 -17.16
N SER A 218 3.31 11.39 -17.65
CA SER A 218 2.11 11.83 -16.93
C SER A 218 1.12 10.70 -16.66
N ASP A 219 0.99 9.69 -17.55
CA ASP A 219 0.14 8.51 -17.30
C ASP A 219 0.68 7.67 -16.13
N VAL A 220 2.00 7.54 -16.03
CA VAL A 220 2.67 6.76 -14.98
C VAL A 220 2.52 7.47 -13.63
N ILE A 221 2.74 8.78 -13.59
CA ILE A 221 2.53 9.61 -12.39
C ILE A 221 1.07 9.51 -11.93
N ALA A 222 0.11 9.67 -12.84
CA ALA A 222 -1.31 9.53 -12.53
C ALA A 222 -1.66 8.13 -12.02
N GLY A 223 -1.04 7.07 -12.56
CA GLY A 223 -1.18 5.71 -12.06
C GLY A 223 -0.74 5.55 -10.61
N TYR A 224 0.41 6.16 -10.23
CA TYR A 224 0.88 6.16 -8.84
C TYR A 224 -0.03 6.98 -7.92
N LEU A 225 -0.53 8.13 -8.37
CA LEU A 225 -1.46 8.95 -7.60
C LEU A 225 -2.78 8.22 -7.36
N ALA A 226 -3.34 7.57 -8.37
CA ALA A 226 -4.54 6.75 -8.22
C ALA A 226 -4.31 5.57 -7.26
N ALA A 227 -3.13 4.92 -7.30
CA ALA A 227 -2.76 3.89 -6.34
C ALA A 227 -2.64 4.45 -4.91
N ALA A 228 -2.03 5.64 -4.75
CA ALA A 228 -1.90 6.29 -3.45
C ALA A 228 -3.28 6.61 -2.84
N VAL A 229 -4.24 7.13 -3.64
CA VAL A 229 -5.63 7.32 -3.19
C VAL A 229 -6.22 6.01 -2.70
N TRP A 230 -6.16 4.97 -3.53
CA TRP A 230 -6.78 3.68 -3.22
C TRP A 230 -6.16 3.02 -1.99
N VAL A 231 -4.84 2.93 -1.92
CA VAL A 231 -4.12 2.33 -0.78
C VAL A 231 -4.35 3.12 0.52
N SER A 232 -4.39 4.46 0.45
CA SER A 232 -4.69 5.30 1.62
C SER A 232 -6.10 5.05 2.16
N ILE A 233 -7.08 4.87 1.28
CA ILE A 233 -8.46 4.48 1.67
C ILE A 233 -8.44 3.10 2.35
N LEU A 234 -7.72 2.13 1.78
CA LEU A 234 -7.60 0.79 2.38
C LEU A 234 -6.96 0.84 3.77
N ILE A 235 -5.90 1.63 3.96
CA ILE A 235 -5.24 1.83 5.26
C ILE A 235 -6.24 2.45 6.24
N ALA A 236 -6.98 3.48 5.86
CA ALA A 236 -7.99 4.10 6.73
C ALA A 236 -9.08 3.11 7.15
N LEU A 237 -9.59 2.31 6.20
CA LEU A 237 -10.59 1.27 6.47
C LEU A 237 -10.05 0.20 7.42
N ASP A 238 -8.80 -0.22 7.24
CA ASP A 238 -8.15 -1.20 8.09
C ASP A 238 -7.97 -0.69 9.53
N GLN A 239 -7.57 0.56 9.71
CA GLN A 239 -7.47 1.21 11.02
C GLN A 239 -8.84 1.34 11.70
N LEU A 240 -9.88 1.74 10.97
CA LEU A 240 -11.24 1.82 11.46
C LEU A 240 -11.77 0.45 11.91
N TRP A 241 -11.47 -0.60 11.15
CA TRP A 241 -11.85 -1.96 11.50
C TRP A 241 -11.13 -2.45 12.77
N MET A 242 -9.86 -2.12 12.94
CA MET A 242 -9.13 -2.41 14.17
C MET A 242 -9.70 -1.65 15.38
N LYS A 243 -10.04 -0.35 15.22
CA LYS A 243 -10.62 0.46 16.30
C LYS A 243 -11.95 -0.10 16.82
N ARG A 244 -12.75 -0.75 15.97
CA ARG A 244 -14.04 -1.36 16.39
C ARG A 244 -13.87 -2.67 17.17
N ARG A 245 -12.67 -3.25 17.20
CA ARG A 245 -12.38 -4.53 17.87
C ARG A 245 -11.59 -4.36 19.18
N THR A 246 -11.15 -3.15 19.48
CA THR A 246 -10.55 -2.75 20.76
C THR A 246 -11.58 -2.10 21.66
#